data_907c453564558afa689f75387ad64c62
#
_entry.id   907c453564558afa689f75387ad64c62
#
_cell.length_a   1.000
_cell.length_b   1.000
_cell.length_c   1.000
_cell.angle_alpha   90.00
_cell.angle_beta   90.00
_cell.angle_gamma   90.00
#
_symmetry.space_group_name_H-M   'P 1'
#
loop_
_entity.id
_entity.type
_entity.pdbx_description
1 polymer ?
#
loop_
_entity_poly.entity_id
_entity_poly.type
_entity_poly.pdbx_seq_one_letter_code
_entity_poly.pdbx_strand_id
1 'polypeptide(L)'
;MKKITILALFIGLFANMTFAAEVNVFSARHYDSDVQLYEKFTAKTGIKVNIVSGKDKALQKRIIEEGSDSKADLYITADAGRLGAFAAKGMFQNTSSAAIKAAVPANFRTSKWTGIAKRARIMYYSPERVNANELNGMTYEGLADPKWKGRVVIRQSNNIYNQSLVASLIKNNGKKATSEWAKGVVANMARDSKGNDRAQILAVAAGEADIAVANTYYLALMLSGKKGPEQQAAAKKVLPFFPNQGDRGTHMNISGGGVLKN
;
A
#
# COMPACT_ATOMS: atom_id res chain seq x y z
N MET A 1 -37.39 38.21 -68.74
CA MET A 1 -36.34 37.25 -68.30
C MET A 1 -35.95 37.61 -66.88
N LYS A 2 -36.48 36.88 -65.87
CA LYS A 2 -36.18 37.12 -64.46
C LYS A 2 -35.01 36.22 -64.07
N LYS A 3 -33.91 36.81 -63.65
CA LYS A 3 -32.77 36.09 -63.13
C LYS A 3 -33.04 35.72 -61.65
N ILE A 4 -33.13 34.44 -61.36
CA ILE A 4 -33.21 33.90 -59.97
C ILE A 4 -31.79 33.69 -59.50
N THR A 5 -31.36 34.45 -58.47
CA THR A 5 -30.08 34.27 -57.78
C THR A 5 -30.32 33.30 -56.64
N ILE A 6 -29.72 32.09 -56.73
CA ILE A 6 -29.75 31.10 -55.67
C ILE A 6 -28.61 31.44 -54.73
N LEU A 7 -28.94 31.88 -53.49
CA LEU A 7 -27.99 32.09 -52.40
C LEU A 7 -27.79 30.75 -51.66
N ALA A 8 -26.70 30.10 -51.92
CA ALA A 8 -26.32 28.89 -51.23
C ALA A 8 -25.85 29.21 -49.79
N LEU A 9 -26.68 28.86 -48.81
CA LEU A 9 -26.36 28.98 -47.39
C LEU A 9 -25.42 27.84 -46.98
N PHE A 10 -24.11 28.12 -46.88
CA PHE A 10 -23.13 27.20 -46.32
C PHE A 10 -23.24 27.20 -44.78
N ILE A 11 -24.01 26.27 -44.21
CA ILE A 11 -24.00 26.00 -42.77
C ILE A 11 -22.74 25.17 -42.49
N GLY A 12 -21.68 25.85 -42.06
CA GLY A 12 -20.48 25.18 -41.56
C GLY A 12 -20.82 24.45 -40.27
N LEU A 13 -20.87 23.10 -40.31
CA LEU A 13 -20.82 22.25 -39.12
C LEU A 13 -19.43 22.42 -38.48
N PHE A 14 -19.28 23.33 -37.53
CA PHE A 14 -18.19 23.29 -36.63
C PHE A 14 -18.40 22.06 -35.70
N ALA A 15 -17.83 20.93 -36.07
CA ALA A 15 -17.67 19.82 -35.15
C ALA A 15 -16.79 20.33 -33.98
N ASN A 16 -17.44 20.63 -32.87
CA ASN A 16 -16.73 20.84 -31.63
C ASN A 16 -15.94 19.54 -31.34
N MET A 17 -14.65 19.51 -31.64
CA MET A 17 -13.74 18.51 -31.13
C MET A 17 -13.66 18.71 -29.61
N THR A 18 -14.59 18.12 -28.88
CA THR A 18 -14.46 17.95 -27.46
C THR A 18 -13.29 16.99 -27.24
N PHE A 19 -12.11 17.52 -26.93
CA PHE A 19 -11.03 16.67 -26.38
C PHE A 19 -11.63 15.97 -25.19
N ALA A 20 -11.66 14.65 -25.23
CA ALA A 20 -12.07 13.86 -24.07
C ALA A 20 -11.17 14.25 -22.90
N ALA A 21 -11.76 14.69 -21.80
CA ALA A 21 -10.99 15.01 -20.59
C ALA A 21 -10.17 13.78 -20.18
N GLU A 22 -8.94 13.99 -19.76
CA GLU A 22 -8.06 12.91 -19.33
C GLU A 22 -7.42 13.22 -17.97
N VAL A 23 -7.01 12.17 -17.27
CA VAL A 23 -6.26 12.25 -16.02
C VAL A 23 -5.05 11.31 -16.08
N ASN A 24 -3.88 11.82 -15.72
CA ASN A 24 -2.62 11.11 -15.76
C ASN A 24 -2.25 10.63 -14.36
N VAL A 25 -2.26 9.32 -14.14
CA VAL A 25 -2.01 8.68 -12.86
C VAL A 25 -0.62 8.07 -12.85
N PHE A 26 0.28 8.61 -12.04
CA PHE A 26 1.57 8.01 -11.76
C PHE A 26 1.42 7.05 -10.58
N SER A 27 1.57 5.75 -10.83
CA SER A 27 1.25 4.71 -9.86
C SER A 27 2.41 3.78 -9.58
N ALA A 28 2.80 3.70 -8.30
CA ALA A 28 3.69 2.65 -7.81
C ALA A 28 2.94 1.35 -7.44
N ARG A 29 1.63 1.28 -7.71
CA ARG A 29 0.81 0.08 -7.62
C ARG A 29 0.69 -0.57 -9.00
N HIS A 30 0.49 -1.88 -9.02
CA HIS A 30 0.49 -2.67 -10.25
C HIS A 30 -0.47 -3.87 -10.15
N TYR A 31 -1.64 -3.65 -9.54
CA TYR A 31 -2.65 -4.70 -9.41
C TYR A 31 -3.69 -4.61 -10.52
N ASP A 32 -4.09 -5.75 -11.08
CA ASP A 32 -5.15 -5.83 -12.09
C ASP A 32 -6.47 -5.19 -11.60
N SER A 33 -6.73 -5.30 -10.29
CA SER A 33 -7.90 -4.66 -9.66
C SER A 33 -7.88 -3.13 -9.76
N ASP A 34 -6.70 -2.51 -9.81
CA ASP A 34 -6.58 -1.05 -9.96
C ASP A 34 -6.95 -0.65 -11.40
N VAL A 35 -6.52 -1.43 -12.40
CA VAL A 35 -6.87 -1.21 -13.82
C VAL A 35 -8.39 -1.28 -14.01
N GLN A 36 -9.04 -2.31 -13.46
CA GLN A 36 -10.51 -2.45 -13.53
C GLN A 36 -11.26 -1.25 -12.90
N LEU A 37 -10.70 -0.64 -11.84
CA LEU A 37 -11.30 0.55 -11.23
C LEU A 37 -11.16 1.79 -12.14
N TYR A 38 -10.04 1.95 -12.82
CA TYR A 38 -9.83 3.03 -13.79
C TYR A 38 -10.74 2.89 -15.01
N GLU A 39 -10.90 1.66 -15.52
CA GLU A 39 -11.86 1.38 -16.62
C GLU A 39 -13.30 1.70 -16.22
N LYS A 40 -13.73 1.31 -15.01
CA LYS A 40 -15.05 1.67 -14.48
C LYS A 40 -15.23 3.18 -14.31
N PHE A 41 -14.19 3.87 -13.89
CA PHE A 41 -14.22 5.34 -13.79
C PHE A 41 -14.40 5.98 -15.18
N THR A 42 -13.62 5.56 -16.16
CA THR A 42 -13.73 6.04 -17.55
C THR A 42 -15.11 5.75 -18.12
N ALA A 43 -15.62 4.53 -17.93
CA ALA A 43 -16.96 4.16 -18.41
C ALA A 43 -18.10 5.01 -17.80
N LYS A 44 -17.92 5.42 -16.52
CA LYS A 44 -18.92 6.23 -15.82
C LYS A 44 -18.84 7.73 -16.14
N THR A 45 -17.66 8.24 -16.43
CA THR A 45 -17.41 9.70 -16.51
C THR A 45 -17.06 10.19 -17.91
N GLY A 46 -16.67 9.31 -18.82
CA GLY A 46 -16.06 9.67 -20.10
C GLY A 46 -14.62 10.19 -20.00
N ILE A 47 -14.07 10.32 -18.78
CA ILE A 47 -12.71 10.80 -18.56
C ILE A 47 -11.72 9.65 -18.73
N LYS A 48 -10.77 9.80 -19.65
CA LYS A 48 -9.71 8.81 -19.89
C LYS A 48 -8.69 8.79 -18.76
N VAL A 49 -8.32 7.61 -18.29
CA VAL A 49 -7.23 7.46 -17.31
C VAL A 49 -5.98 6.95 -18.00
N ASN A 50 -4.92 7.76 -18.01
CA ASN A 50 -3.60 7.39 -18.50
C ASN A 50 -2.74 6.95 -17.31
N ILE A 51 -2.14 5.76 -17.38
CA ILE A 51 -1.38 5.19 -16.26
C ILE A 51 0.09 5.14 -16.60
N VAL A 52 0.92 5.76 -15.76
CA VAL A 52 2.39 5.61 -15.77
C VAL A 52 2.78 4.79 -14.55
N SER A 53 3.09 3.51 -14.78
CA SER A 53 3.51 2.59 -13.72
C SER A 53 5.02 2.61 -13.53
N GLY A 54 5.49 2.51 -12.27
CA GLY A 54 6.92 2.48 -11.99
C GLY A 54 7.28 2.21 -10.54
N LYS A 55 8.59 2.11 -10.28
CA LYS A 55 9.10 2.04 -8.90
C LYS A 55 8.86 3.37 -8.19
N ASP A 56 8.40 3.30 -6.95
CA ASP A 56 8.05 4.46 -6.13
C ASP A 56 9.09 5.60 -6.17
N LYS A 57 10.35 5.29 -5.86
CA LYS A 57 11.43 6.29 -5.86
C LYS A 57 11.66 6.91 -7.25
N ALA A 58 11.52 6.13 -8.32
CA ALA A 58 11.72 6.62 -9.69
C ALA A 58 10.59 7.57 -10.10
N LEU A 59 9.33 7.23 -9.78
CA LEU A 59 8.19 8.11 -10.06
C LEU A 59 8.28 9.41 -9.25
N GLN A 60 8.62 9.34 -7.96
CA GLN A 60 8.81 10.55 -7.14
C GLN A 60 9.92 11.44 -7.70
N LYS A 61 11.06 10.85 -8.06
CA LYS A 61 12.18 11.59 -8.67
C LYS A 61 11.73 12.30 -9.93
N ARG A 62 11.07 11.57 -10.82
CA ARG A 62 10.57 12.10 -12.09
C ARG A 62 9.63 13.28 -11.87
N ILE A 63 8.62 13.15 -11.00
CA ILE A 63 7.66 14.23 -10.71
C ILE A 63 8.39 15.48 -10.18
N ILE A 64 9.39 15.31 -9.29
CA ILE A 64 10.15 16.42 -8.72
C ILE A 64 11.02 17.10 -9.78
N GLU A 65 11.66 16.33 -10.66
CA GLU A 65 12.55 16.85 -11.71
C GLU A 65 11.77 17.54 -12.83
N GLU A 66 10.62 17.05 -13.20
CA GLU A 66 9.72 17.66 -14.18
C GLU A 66 9.07 18.96 -13.64
N GLY A 67 8.87 19.06 -12.32
CA GLY A 67 8.28 20.25 -11.68
C GLY A 67 6.93 20.62 -12.28
N SER A 68 6.76 21.88 -12.69
CA SER A 68 5.53 22.39 -13.35
C SER A 68 5.27 21.78 -14.73
N ASP A 69 6.27 21.18 -15.37
CA ASP A 69 6.12 20.54 -16.68
C ASP A 69 5.64 19.10 -16.57
N SER A 70 5.50 18.58 -15.35
CA SER A 70 5.02 17.23 -15.11
C SER A 70 3.58 17.06 -15.64
N LYS A 71 3.38 15.98 -16.38
CA LYS A 71 2.06 15.59 -16.85
C LYS A 71 1.26 14.78 -15.82
N ALA A 72 1.83 14.51 -14.66
CA ALA A 72 1.18 13.74 -13.62
C ALA A 72 0.14 14.58 -12.87
N ASP A 73 -1.13 14.17 -12.90
CA ASP A 73 -2.21 14.77 -12.12
C ASP A 73 -2.34 14.13 -10.74
N LEU A 74 -2.16 12.80 -10.69
CA LEU A 74 -2.27 12.00 -9.48
C LEU A 74 -1.03 11.16 -9.26
N TYR A 75 -0.56 11.10 -8.00
CA TYR A 75 0.46 10.14 -7.59
C TYR A 75 -0.10 9.15 -6.58
N ILE A 76 0.02 7.85 -6.89
CA ILE A 76 -0.48 6.75 -6.05
C ILE A 76 0.69 5.87 -5.59
N THR A 77 0.78 5.63 -4.29
CA THR A 77 1.82 4.76 -3.72
C THR A 77 1.29 3.91 -2.55
N ALA A 78 2.08 2.94 -2.17
CA ALA A 78 1.86 2.13 -0.97
C ALA A 78 2.60 2.74 0.21
N ASP A 79 1.91 2.83 1.35
CA ASP A 79 2.39 3.29 2.63
C ASP A 79 2.12 4.77 2.95
N ALA A 80 1.43 4.99 4.09
CA ALA A 80 1.13 6.34 4.59
C ALA A 80 2.40 7.16 4.85
N GLY A 81 3.50 6.52 5.25
CA GLY A 81 4.78 7.19 5.47
C GLY A 81 5.34 7.82 4.20
N ARG A 82 5.19 7.14 3.04
CA ARG A 82 5.58 7.70 1.74
C ARG A 82 4.70 8.86 1.32
N LEU A 83 3.37 8.71 1.49
CA LEU A 83 2.43 9.79 1.20
C LEU A 83 2.72 11.02 2.06
N GLY A 84 2.95 10.82 3.36
CA GLY A 84 3.30 11.90 4.29
C GLY A 84 4.62 12.59 3.94
N ALA A 85 5.65 11.81 3.61
CA ALA A 85 6.95 12.35 3.20
C ALA A 85 6.87 13.15 1.89
N PHE A 86 6.06 12.71 0.93
CA PHE A 86 5.85 13.41 -0.32
C PHE A 86 4.99 14.67 -0.14
N ALA A 87 3.98 14.61 0.74
CA ALA A 87 3.20 15.78 1.17
C ALA A 87 4.05 16.84 1.88
N ALA A 88 4.99 16.41 2.74
CA ALA A 88 5.91 17.31 3.44
C ALA A 88 6.86 18.08 2.50
N LYS A 89 7.13 17.53 1.31
CA LYS A 89 7.86 18.24 0.24
C LYS A 89 6.99 19.23 -0.54
N GLY A 90 5.73 19.42 -0.16
CA GLY A 90 4.81 20.33 -0.84
C GLY A 90 4.25 19.84 -2.17
N MET A 91 4.45 18.57 -2.51
CA MET A 91 4.12 18.02 -3.84
C MET A 91 2.63 17.77 -4.06
N PHE A 92 1.82 17.69 -3.01
CA PHE A 92 0.38 17.55 -3.11
C PHE A 92 -0.35 18.86 -2.85
N GLN A 93 -1.35 19.18 -3.66
CA GLN A 93 -2.29 20.25 -3.36
C GLN A 93 -3.32 19.83 -2.30
N ASN A 94 -3.99 20.80 -1.69
CA ASN A 94 -5.13 20.51 -0.80
C ASN A 94 -6.33 20.03 -1.61
N THR A 95 -6.94 18.95 -1.17
CA THR A 95 -8.15 18.40 -1.77
C THR A 95 -9.24 18.30 -0.71
N SER A 96 -10.42 18.83 -1.02
CA SER A 96 -11.61 18.68 -0.17
C SER A 96 -12.75 18.14 -1.03
N SER A 97 -13.27 16.97 -0.66
CA SER A 97 -14.38 16.32 -1.36
C SER A 97 -15.34 15.72 -0.33
N ALA A 98 -16.63 16.05 -0.45
CA ALA A 98 -17.67 15.45 0.38
C ALA A 98 -17.75 13.93 0.15
N ALA A 99 -17.59 13.47 -1.10
CA ALA A 99 -17.58 12.05 -1.43
C ALA A 99 -16.42 11.31 -0.78
N ILE A 100 -15.20 11.89 -0.79
CA ILE A 100 -14.05 11.29 -0.08
C ILE A 100 -14.30 11.26 1.43
N LYS A 101 -14.86 12.34 2.01
CA LYS A 101 -15.15 12.40 3.44
C LYS A 101 -16.18 11.35 3.86
N ALA A 102 -17.16 11.08 3.04
CA ALA A 102 -18.18 10.06 3.29
C ALA A 102 -17.64 8.63 3.13
N ALA A 103 -16.74 8.39 2.16
CA ALA A 103 -16.25 7.05 1.83
C ALA A 103 -15.01 6.61 2.64
N VAL A 104 -14.16 7.56 3.07
CA VAL A 104 -12.86 7.25 3.70
C VAL A 104 -12.82 7.80 5.14
N PRO A 105 -12.62 6.94 6.15
CA PRO A 105 -12.48 7.37 7.54
C PRO A 105 -11.38 8.42 7.74
N ALA A 106 -11.55 9.32 8.71
CA ALA A 106 -10.66 10.46 8.93
C ALA A 106 -9.20 10.07 9.20
N ASN A 107 -8.97 8.94 9.86
CA ASN A 107 -7.63 8.41 10.14
C ASN A 107 -6.91 7.84 8.92
N PHE A 108 -7.59 7.69 7.79
CA PHE A 108 -7.01 7.22 6.52
C PHE A 108 -6.95 8.29 5.43
N ARG A 109 -7.11 9.56 5.79
CA ARG A 109 -7.02 10.69 4.87
C ARG A 109 -6.48 11.95 5.57
N THR A 110 -5.96 12.84 4.77
CA THR A 110 -5.59 14.22 5.16
C THR A 110 -6.15 15.20 4.13
N SER A 111 -5.83 16.48 4.23
CA SER A 111 -6.11 17.42 3.14
C SER A 111 -5.22 17.21 1.90
N LYS A 112 -4.14 16.43 2.01
CA LYS A 112 -3.14 16.25 0.94
C LYS A 112 -3.23 14.91 0.24
N TRP A 113 -3.71 13.87 0.91
CA TRP A 113 -3.78 12.51 0.35
C TRP A 113 -4.94 11.72 0.97
N THR A 114 -5.37 10.72 0.24
CA THR A 114 -6.49 9.84 0.61
C THR A 114 -6.09 8.38 0.47
N GLY A 115 -6.44 7.56 1.47
CA GLY A 115 -6.30 6.11 1.42
C GLY A 115 -7.26 5.48 0.42
N ILE A 116 -6.76 4.53 -0.36
CA ILE A 116 -7.52 3.78 -1.37
C ILE A 116 -7.74 2.34 -0.91
N ALA A 117 -6.74 1.75 -0.27
CA ALA A 117 -6.80 0.39 0.26
C ALA A 117 -6.04 0.30 1.58
N LYS A 118 -6.50 -0.54 2.49
CA LYS A 118 -5.85 -0.80 3.78
C LYS A 118 -5.33 -2.23 3.88
N ARG A 119 -4.30 -2.45 4.68
CA ARG A 119 -3.74 -3.75 5.04
C ARG A 119 -3.27 -3.73 6.47
N ALA A 120 -3.31 -4.89 7.13
CA ALA A 120 -2.67 -5.09 8.42
C ALA A 120 -1.27 -5.70 8.23
N ARG A 121 -0.34 -5.34 9.10
CA ARG A 121 0.93 -6.03 9.27
C ARG A 121 0.81 -6.94 10.48
N ILE A 122 0.76 -8.24 10.26
CA ILE A 122 0.38 -9.24 11.27
C ILE A 122 1.51 -10.24 11.50
N MET A 123 1.29 -11.13 12.43
CA MET A 123 2.12 -12.31 12.64
C MET A 123 1.51 -13.51 11.90
N TYR A 124 2.38 -14.39 11.41
CA TYR A 124 2.02 -15.70 10.90
C TYR A 124 2.80 -16.74 11.70
N TYR A 125 2.15 -17.79 12.12
CA TYR A 125 2.79 -18.81 12.95
C TYR A 125 2.49 -20.22 12.45
N SER A 126 3.35 -21.16 12.83
CA SER A 126 3.12 -22.58 12.61
C SER A 126 2.27 -23.16 13.75
N PRO A 127 1.05 -23.65 13.50
CA PRO A 127 0.24 -24.27 14.54
C PRO A 127 0.81 -25.60 15.06
N GLU A 128 1.77 -26.18 14.34
CA GLU A 128 2.47 -27.42 14.78
C GLU A 128 3.56 -27.14 15.82
N ARG A 129 4.13 -25.90 15.86
CA ARG A 129 5.27 -25.54 16.69
C ARG A 129 4.98 -24.42 17.70
N VAL A 130 3.88 -23.72 17.54
CA VAL A 130 3.42 -22.68 18.47
C VAL A 130 2.03 -23.05 18.94
N ASN A 131 1.88 -23.29 20.23
CA ASN A 131 0.58 -23.48 20.84
C ASN A 131 -0.18 -22.13 20.84
N ALA A 132 -1.46 -22.14 20.47
CA ALA A 132 -2.30 -20.94 20.46
C ALA A 132 -2.29 -20.18 21.80
N ASN A 133 -2.15 -20.90 22.93
CA ASN A 133 -2.04 -20.29 24.25
C ASN A 133 -0.78 -19.46 24.45
N GLU A 134 0.33 -19.75 23.72
CA GLU A 134 1.55 -18.93 23.75
C GLU A 134 1.33 -17.53 23.15
N LEU A 135 0.28 -17.39 22.32
CA LEU A 135 -0.09 -16.16 21.65
C LEU A 135 -1.18 -15.36 22.42
N ASN A 136 -1.71 -15.88 23.52
CA ASN A 136 -2.71 -15.16 24.31
C ASN A 136 -2.15 -13.82 24.79
N GLY A 137 -2.84 -12.72 24.45
CA GLY A 137 -2.39 -11.35 24.76
C GLY A 137 -1.12 -10.90 24.02
N MET A 138 -0.67 -11.66 23.01
CA MET A 138 0.55 -11.35 22.27
C MET A 138 0.47 -9.99 21.57
N THR A 139 1.51 -9.20 21.76
CA THR A 139 1.72 -7.88 21.15
C THR A 139 2.93 -7.91 20.24
N TYR A 140 3.14 -6.83 19.46
CA TYR A 140 4.42 -6.69 18.73
C TYR A 140 5.60 -6.62 19.70
N GLU A 141 5.40 -5.99 20.85
CA GLU A 141 6.41 -5.89 21.90
C GLU A 141 6.85 -7.25 22.43
N GLY A 142 5.89 -8.18 22.52
CA GLY A 142 6.14 -9.56 22.95
C GLY A 142 7.07 -10.35 22.02
N LEU A 143 7.32 -9.90 20.77
CA LEU A 143 8.32 -10.54 19.90
C LEU A 143 9.76 -10.39 20.41
N ALA A 144 10.02 -9.45 21.32
CA ALA A 144 11.32 -9.27 21.97
C ALA A 144 11.55 -10.19 23.17
N ASP A 145 10.51 -10.93 23.62
CA ASP A 145 10.64 -11.88 24.72
C ASP A 145 11.63 -13.00 24.36
N PRO A 146 12.63 -13.31 25.24
CA PRO A 146 13.61 -14.37 25.00
C PRO A 146 13.03 -15.75 24.70
N LYS A 147 11.79 -16.04 25.07
CA LYS A 147 11.10 -17.31 24.72
C LYS A 147 11.01 -17.54 23.20
N TRP A 148 11.15 -16.48 22.41
CA TRP A 148 11.13 -16.55 20.96
C TRP A 148 12.52 -16.67 20.33
N LYS A 149 13.57 -16.88 21.10
CA LYS A 149 14.95 -16.99 20.60
C LYS A 149 15.08 -18.07 19.53
N GLY A 150 15.60 -17.67 18.35
CA GLY A 150 15.74 -18.56 17.19
C GLY A 150 14.41 -18.92 16.49
N ARG A 151 13.30 -18.24 16.81
CA ARG A 151 11.96 -18.61 16.35
C ARG A 151 11.28 -17.56 15.47
N VAL A 152 11.87 -16.34 15.32
CA VAL A 152 11.25 -15.21 14.62
C VAL A 152 11.94 -14.96 13.29
N VAL A 153 11.16 -14.66 12.25
CA VAL A 153 11.67 -14.10 11.00
C VAL A 153 10.90 -12.85 10.61
N ILE A 154 11.64 -11.87 10.14
CA ILE A 154 11.12 -10.61 9.65
C ILE A 154 11.99 -10.12 8.49
N ARG A 155 11.42 -9.43 7.51
CA ARG A 155 12.19 -8.89 6.38
C ARG A 155 13.12 -7.76 6.83
N GLN A 156 14.01 -7.33 5.92
CA GLN A 156 15.02 -6.29 6.19
C GLN A 156 14.41 -4.98 6.71
N SER A 157 15.12 -4.31 7.62
CA SER A 157 14.73 -3.06 8.27
C SER A 157 14.63 -1.86 7.33
N ASN A 158 15.34 -1.88 6.20
CA ASN A 158 15.25 -0.83 5.17
C ASN A 158 13.94 -0.85 4.36
N ASN A 159 13.09 -1.84 4.59
CA ASN A 159 11.80 -1.91 3.93
C ASN A 159 10.76 -1.01 4.61
N ILE A 160 10.01 -0.26 3.80
CA ILE A 160 9.01 0.70 4.28
C ILE A 160 7.97 0.09 5.22
N TYR A 161 7.58 -1.19 5.06
CA TYR A 161 6.57 -1.82 5.92
C TYR A 161 7.09 -2.04 7.35
N ASN A 162 8.37 -2.40 7.51
CA ASN A 162 9.02 -2.46 8.83
C ASN A 162 9.22 -1.06 9.41
N GLN A 163 9.66 -0.10 8.59
CA GLN A 163 9.82 1.29 9.01
C GLN A 163 8.52 1.88 9.54
N SER A 164 7.40 1.61 8.88
CA SER A 164 6.08 2.06 9.32
C SER A 164 5.63 1.38 10.63
N LEU A 165 5.90 0.08 10.80
CA LEU A 165 5.65 -0.61 12.07
C LEU A 165 6.50 0.01 13.18
N VAL A 166 7.80 0.19 12.96
CA VAL A 166 8.71 0.82 13.93
C VAL A 166 8.28 2.24 14.27
N ALA A 167 7.85 3.03 13.28
CA ALA A 167 7.31 4.37 13.50
C ALA A 167 6.05 4.35 14.40
N SER A 168 5.18 3.36 14.20
CA SER A 168 4.00 3.14 15.06
C SER A 168 4.42 2.79 16.49
N LEU A 169 5.43 1.92 16.67
CA LEU A 169 5.95 1.58 17.99
C LEU A 169 6.61 2.79 18.67
N ILE A 170 7.38 3.60 17.94
CA ILE A 170 7.96 4.84 18.48
C ILE A 170 6.86 5.80 18.93
N LYS A 171 5.78 5.93 18.17
CA LYS A 171 4.65 6.80 18.51
C LYS A 171 3.97 6.38 19.82
N ASN A 172 3.85 5.08 20.05
CA ASN A 172 3.13 4.54 21.21
C ASN A 172 4.04 4.35 22.44
N ASN A 173 5.29 3.94 22.24
CA ASN A 173 6.18 3.46 23.31
C ASN A 173 7.42 4.37 23.50
N GLY A 174 7.64 5.31 22.59
CA GLY A 174 8.86 6.15 22.56
C GLY A 174 10.07 5.45 21.93
N LYS A 175 11.09 6.25 21.59
CA LYS A 175 12.29 5.79 20.88
C LYS A 175 13.11 4.77 21.68
N LYS A 176 13.29 5.00 22.98
CA LYS A 176 14.13 4.13 23.84
C LYS A 176 13.55 2.71 23.90
N ALA A 177 12.28 2.58 24.28
CA ALA A 177 11.62 1.27 24.38
C ALA A 177 11.56 0.55 23.02
N THR A 178 11.30 1.29 21.92
CA THR A 178 11.32 0.71 20.57
C THR A 178 12.71 0.25 20.14
N SER A 179 13.77 0.95 20.55
CA SER A 179 15.15 0.52 20.28
C SER A 179 15.47 -0.79 21.01
N GLU A 180 15.11 -0.91 22.29
CA GLU A 180 15.30 -2.16 23.04
C GLU A 180 14.47 -3.30 22.45
N TRP A 181 13.22 -3.04 22.07
CA TRP A 181 12.40 -4.00 21.33
C TRP A 181 13.09 -4.47 20.04
N ALA A 182 13.65 -3.57 19.25
CA ALA A 182 14.32 -3.95 18.00
C ALA A 182 15.54 -4.84 18.26
N LYS A 183 16.34 -4.57 19.32
CA LYS A 183 17.45 -5.44 19.75
C LYS A 183 16.94 -6.81 20.15
N GLY A 184 15.87 -6.89 20.94
CA GLY A 184 15.26 -8.16 21.36
C GLY A 184 14.74 -8.97 20.18
N VAL A 185 14.06 -8.32 19.20
CA VAL A 185 13.60 -9.00 17.97
C VAL A 185 14.80 -9.55 17.18
N VAL A 186 15.88 -8.78 17.03
CA VAL A 186 17.09 -9.24 16.34
C VAL A 186 17.72 -10.43 17.06
N ALA A 187 17.79 -10.39 18.40
CA ALA A 187 18.30 -11.52 19.21
C ALA A 187 17.44 -12.80 19.08
N ASN A 188 16.16 -12.65 18.77
CA ASN A 188 15.20 -13.74 18.61
C ASN A 188 15.07 -14.25 17.16
N MET A 189 15.79 -13.64 16.20
CA MET A 189 15.72 -14.07 14.82
C MET A 189 16.31 -15.47 14.62
N ALA A 190 15.59 -16.31 13.85
CA ALA A 190 16.05 -17.64 13.44
C ALA A 190 17.18 -17.58 12.42
N ARG A 191 17.25 -16.49 11.66
CA ARG A 191 18.28 -16.23 10.64
C ARG A 191 18.34 -14.75 10.29
N ASP A 192 19.36 -14.36 9.57
CA ASP A 192 19.47 -13.04 8.99
C ASP A 192 18.26 -12.70 8.10
N SER A 193 17.87 -11.43 8.12
CA SER A 193 16.76 -10.94 7.31
C SER A 193 17.06 -11.04 5.81
N LYS A 194 16.28 -11.84 5.09
CA LYS A 194 16.36 -11.99 3.62
C LYS A 194 14.97 -12.10 3.01
N GLY A 195 14.86 -11.68 1.76
CA GLY A 195 13.62 -11.81 0.98
C GLY A 195 12.50 -10.85 1.39
N ASN A 196 11.36 -11.02 0.78
CA ASN A 196 10.15 -10.24 1.03
C ASN A 196 9.24 -10.91 2.07
N ASP A 197 8.04 -10.36 2.32
CA ASP A 197 7.09 -10.91 3.28
C ASP A 197 6.66 -12.36 2.96
N ARG A 198 6.55 -12.75 1.67
CA ARG A 198 6.28 -14.15 1.31
C ARG A 198 7.41 -15.08 1.73
N ALA A 199 8.65 -14.63 1.58
CA ALA A 199 9.80 -15.42 2.01
C ALA A 199 9.81 -15.67 3.52
N GLN A 200 9.25 -14.76 4.33
CA GLN A 200 9.09 -14.99 5.76
C GLN A 200 8.00 -16.02 6.05
N ILE A 201 6.85 -15.94 5.36
CA ILE A 201 5.77 -16.93 5.49
C ILE A 201 6.26 -18.32 5.05
N LEU A 202 7.01 -18.41 3.95
CA LEU A 202 7.61 -19.65 3.48
C LEU A 202 8.62 -20.25 4.47
N ALA A 203 9.42 -19.40 5.13
CA ALA A 203 10.36 -19.84 6.16
C ALA A 203 9.63 -20.51 7.34
N VAL A 204 8.50 -19.94 7.79
CA VAL A 204 7.68 -20.59 8.82
C VAL A 204 7.07 -21.91 8.32
N ALA A 205 6.54 -21.92 7.11
CA ALA A 205 5.98 -23.15 6.51
C ALA A 205 7.01 -24.27 6.33
N ALA A 206 8.28 -23.90 6.12
CA ALA A 206 9.40 -24.83 5.95
C ALA A 206 10.07 -25.25 7.29
N GLY A 207 9.69 -24.66 8.43
CA GLY A 207 10.26 -24.98 9.72
C GLY A 207 11.55 -24.22 10.08
N GLU A 208 11.95 -23.20 9.26
CA GLU A 208 13.12 -22.36 9.57
C GLU A 208 12.85 -21.42 10.77
N ALA A 209 11.57 -21.11 11.04
CA ALA A 209 11.14 -20.27 12.14
C ALA A 209 9.70 -20.62 12.53
N ASP A 210 9.25 -20.13 13.67
CA ASP A 210 7.91 -20.41 14.17
C ASP A 210 6.95 -19.25 13.95
N ILE A 211 7.47 -18.01 13.92
CA ILE A 211 6.70 -16.79 13.72
C ILE A 211 7.33 -15.91 12.63
N ALA A 212 6.49 -15.41 11.75
CA ALA A 212 6.86 -14.39 10.74
C ALA A 212 6.02 -13.11 10.91
N VAL A 213 6.61 -11.94 10.64
CA VAL A 213 5.87 -10.68 10.52
C VAL A 213 5.72 -10.31 9.06
N ALA A 214 4.46 -10.22 8.57
CA ALA A 214 4.16 -9.93 7.17
C ALA A 214 2.79 -9.23 7.01
N ASN A 215 2.57 -8.61 5.85
CA ASN A 215 1.29 -8.00 5.55
C ASN A 215 0.23 -9.04 5.15
N THR A 216 -1.03 -8.77 5.47
CA THR A 216 -2.18 -9.69 5.29
C THR A 216 -2.34 -10.21 3.87
N TYR A 217 -2.17 -9.36 2.86
CA TYR A 217 -2.42 -9.72 1.46
C TYR A 217 -1.42 -10.75 0.89
N TYR A 218 -0.25 -10.94 1.53
CA TYR A 218 0.72 -11.94 1.04
C TYR A 218 0.22 -13.36 1.21
N LEU A 219 -0.36 -13.69 2.38
CA LEU A 219 -0.96 -15.01 2.59
C LEU A 219 -2.15 -15.23 1.67
N ALA A 220 -3.04 -14.23 1.56
CA ALA A 220 -4.19 -14.31 0.66
C ALA A 220 -3.78 -14.59 -0.81
N LEU A 221 -2.72 -13.91 -1.28
CA LEU A 221 -2.16 -14.12 -2.61
C LEU A 221 -1.57 -15.53 -2.80
N MET A 222 -0.91 -16.07 -1.77
CA MET A 222 -0.38 -17.44 -1.81
C MET A 222 -1.51 -18.46 -1.81
N LEU A 223 -2.51 -18.31 -0.94
CA LEU A 223 -3.69 -19.20 -0.87
C LEU A 223 -4.51 -19.21 -2.16
N SER A 224 -4.57 -18.09 -2.90
CA SER A 224 -5.29 -18.01 -4.18
C SER A 224 -4.69 -18.88 -5.31
N GLY A 225 -3.52 -19.45 -5.10
CA GLY A 225 -2.79 -20.24 -6.11
C GLY A 225 -2.07 -19.40 -7.18
N LYS A 226 -2.26 -18.08 -7.23
CA LYS A 226 -1.61 -17.17 -8.22
C LYS A 226 -0.08 -17.16 -8.13
N LYS A 227 0.50 -17.76 -7.10
CA LYS A 227 1.96 -17.87 -6.89
C LYS A 227 2.48 -19.30 -7.05
N GLY A 228 1.67 -20.16 -7.61
CA GLY A 228 1.98 -21.56 -7.87
C GLY A 228 1.58 -22.51 -6.73
N PRO A 229 1.48 -23.82 -7.03
CA PRO A 229 0.97 -24.82 -6.10
C PRO A 229 1.85 -24.99 -4.86
N GLU A 230 3.16 -24.85 -4.98
CA GLU A 230 4.10 -24.96 -3.84
C GLU A 230 3.85 -23.88 -2.80
N GLN A 231 3.70 -22.61 -3.23
CA GLN A 231 3.40 -21.52 -2.30
C GLN A 231 1.99 -21.64 -1.72
N GLN A 232 1.04 -22.15 -2.48
CA GLN A 232 -0.30 -22.43 -1.98
C GLN A 232 -0.29 -23.53 -0.91
N ALA A 233 0.46 -24.60 -1.12
CA ALA A 233 0.63 -25.67 -0.13
C ALA A 233 1.33 -25.15 1.15
N ALA A 234 2.39 -24.35 1.00
CA ALA A 234 3.08 -23.73 2.12
C ALA A 234 2.16 -22.79 2.92
N ALA A 235 1.33 -21.99 2.24
CA ALA A 235 0.41 -21.06 2.89
C ALA A 235 -0.63 -21.77 3.79
N LYS A 236 -0.99 -23.00 3.49
CA LYS A 236 -1.92 -23.81 4.29
C LYS A 236 -1.31 -24.33 5.60
N LYS A 237 0.03 -24.26 5.75
CA LYS A 237 0.75 -24.69 6.96
C LYS A 237 0.92 -23.59 8.01
N VAL A 238 0.46 -22.37 7.72
CA VAL A 238 0.59 -21.24 8.63
C VAL A 238 -0.75 -20.61 8.93
N LEU A 239 -0.89 -20.06 10.13
CA LEU A 239 -2.10 -19.34 10.55
C LEU A 239 -1.78 -17.86 10.81
N PRO A 240 -2.72 -16.96 10.49
CA PRO A 240 -2.59 -15.54 10.82
C PRO A 240 -2.91 -15.29 12.29
N PHE A 241 -2.17 -14.37 12.90
CA PHE A 241 -2.44 -13.85 14.23
C PHE A 241 -2.36 -12.32 14.21
N PHE A 242 -3.39 -11.67 14.77
CA PHE A 242 -3.50 -10.22 14.84
C PHE A 242 -3.04 -9.74 16.23
N PRO A 243 -1.84 -9.18 16.39
CA PRO A 243 -1.33 -8.77 17.69
C PRO A 243 -2.03 -7.52 18.24
N ASN A 244 -1.81 -7.24 19.53
CA ASN A 244 -2.32 -6.07 20.25
C ASN A 244 -3.86 -5.98 20.32
N GLN A 245 -4.57 -7.10 20.25
CA GLN A 245 -6.03 -7.11 20.50
C GLN A 245 -6.29 -6.81 21.99
N GLY A 246 -7.27 -5.98 22.27
CA GLY A 246 -7.55 -5.50 23.63
C GLY A 246 -6.69 -4.29 24.08
N ASP A 247 -5.77 -3.83 23.22
CA ASP A 247 -4.94 -2.62 23.37
C ASP A 247 -5.22 -1.69 22.16
N ARG A 248 -4.21 -1.08 21.58
CA ARG A 248 -4.29 -0.17 20.42
C ARG A 248 -4.66 -0.86 19.09
N GLY A 249 -4.74 -2.16 19.08
CA GLY A 249 -5.03 -2.96 17.88
C GLY A 249 -3.80 -3.21 16.99
N THR A 250 -4.00 -4.04 16.00
CA THR A 250 -2.99 -4.38 15.00
C THR A 250 -2.63 -3.16 14.14
N HIS A 251 -1.36 -3.00 13.81
CA HIS A 251 -0.86 -1.94 12.93
C HIS A 251 -1.51 -2.03 11.54
N MET A 252 -2.29 -1.02 11.22
CA MET A 252 -2.92 -0.84 9.91
C MET A 252 -2.13 0.18 9.10
N ASN A 253 -1.96 -0.08 7.82
CA ASN A 253 -1.38 0.89 6.88
C ASN A 253 -2.20 0.94 5.59
N ILE A 254 -1.96 1.94 4.77
CA ILE A 254 -2.74 2.19 3.56
C ILE A 254 -1.87 2.22 2.30
N SER A 255 -2.50 1.96 1.17
CA SER A 255 -2.10 2.55 -0.11
C SER A 255 -3.02 3.72 -0.39
N GLY A 256 -2.53 4.75 -0.99
CA GLY A 256 -3.30 5.95 -1.24
C GLY A 256 -2.67 6.83 -2.31
N GLY A 257 -3.29 7.96 -2.56
CA GLY A 257 -2.80 8.93 -3.53
C GLY A 257 -3.21 10.35 -3.18
N GLY A 258 -2.60 11.29 -3.84
CA GLY A 258 -2.94 12.71 -3.76
C GLY A 258 -2.88 13.36 -5.13
N VAL A 259 -3.59 14.47 -5.26
CA VAL A 259 -3.55 15.34 -6.45
C VAL A 259 -2.26 16.15 -6.38
N LEU A 260 -1.50 16.15 -7.46
CA LEU A 260 -0.23 16.87 -7.52
C LEU A 260 -0.47 18.38 -7.64
N LYS A 261 0.52 19.11 -7.16
CA LYS A 261 0.56 20.56 -7.27
C LYS A 261 1.42 20.87 -8.51
N ASN A 262 0.76 21.09 -9.64
CA ASN A 262 1.38 21.54 -10.88
C ASN A 262 1.32 23.06 -10.95
#